data_19facb7767bb0980bf948a2275cdfe38
#
_entry.id   19facb7767bb0980bf948a2275cdfe38
#
_cell.length_a   1.000
_cell.length_b   1.000
_cell.length_c   1.000
_cell.angle_alpha   90.00
_cell.angle_beta   90.00
_cell.angle_gamma   90.00
#
_symmetry.space_group_name_H-M   'P 1'
#
loop_
_entity.id
_entity.type
_entity.pdbx_description
1 polymer ?
#
loop_
_entity_poly.entity_id
_entity_poly.type
_entity_poly.pdbx_seq_one_letter_code
_entity_poly.pdbx_strand_id
1 'polypeptide(L)'
;MKAMKQFGILACSLLALAACSSGSSSDPPSSTGQESKKLPIHINTSIDTRVINNSFEEGDNIGLFVVNYNADGSAATLKATGNHVDNMKFTYNGTWTPASPTYWKDDTTPADFYLYYPYTATIGDVTALTWSVNADQSTTEKYKAGDLLIGKTTHVTPTENAVKIDAKHVMSQMAISLKPGNGFTEESLGKAKISVKINQLKTQATANLVTGEMTTKGDAADLTPLKEEGNNYKALIIPQAAGEGVLITVNVDGRDYQLKKAANFTAFEAGKKHKFTVTLSKTSNGVNVNITKWEDDGIDYGGTAE
;
A
#
# COMPACT_ATOMS: atom_id res chain seq x y z
N MET A 1 -36.31 24.35 -44.32
CA MET A 1 -36.96 25.66 -44.15
C MET A 1 -36.18 26.39 -43.07
N LYS A 2 -35.38 27.35 -43.48
CA LYS A 2 -35.47 28.82 -43.24
C LYS A 2 -35.45 29.15 -41.72
N ALA A 3 -34.62 30.02 -41.16
CA ALA A 3 -33.89 31.14 -41.76
C ALA A 3 -32.80 31.61 -40.76
N MET A 4 -31.70 32.02 -41.33
CA MET A 4 -30.69 33.00 -40.82
C MET A 4 -31.34 34.32 -40.40
N LYS A 5 -30.78 34.99 -39.39
CA LYS A 5 -30.63 36.45 -39.45
C LYS A 5 -29.40 36.93 -38.66
N GLN A 6 -28.59 37.65 -39.37
CA GLN A 6 -27.39 38.41 -39.08
C GLN A 6 -27.70 39.81 -38.50
N PHE A 7 -26.58 40.51 -38.20
CA PHE A 7 -26.30 41.95 -38.00
C PHE A 7 -26.51 42.45 -36.54
N GLY A 8 -25.59 43.23 -35.94
CA GLY A 8 -24.85 44.33 -36.47
C GLY A 8 -23.68 44.79 -35.57
N ILE A 9 -22.72 45.26 -36.28
CA ILE A 9 -21.53 45.99 -35.85
C ILE A 9 -21.91 47.42 -35.48
N LEU A 10 -21.34 47.98 -34.40
CA LEU A 10 -21.19 49.42 -34.28
C LEU A 10 -19.87 49.77 -33.59
N ALA A 11 -18.95 50.29 -34.38
CA ALA A 11 -17.74 50.97 -33.95
C ALA A 11 -18.04 52.46 -33.77
N CYS A 12 -17.49 53.07 -32.73
CA CYS A 12 -17.28 54.52 -32.72
C CYS A 12 -16.04 54.89 -31.90
N SER A 13 -15.28 55.68 -32.59
CA SER A 13 -13.93 56.17 -32.43
C SER A 13 -13.74 57.32 -31.43
N LEU A 14 -12.50 57.41 -30.90
CA LEU A 14 -11.64 58.57 -30.64
C LEU A 14 -12.19 59.81 -29.89
N LEU A 15 -11.43 60.16 -28.82
CA LEU A 15 -10.75 61.46 -28.79
C LEU A 15 -9.73 61.54 -27.64
N ALA A 16 -8.49 61.86 -28.01
CA ALA A 16 -7.41 62.17 -27.06
C ALA A 16 -7.51 63.65 -26.61
N LEU A 17 -7.18 63.91 -25.36
CA LEU A 17 -6.80 65.24 -24.91
C LEU A 17 -5.65 65.11 -23.92
N ALA A 18 -4.50 65.60 -24.33
CA ALA A 18 -3.33 65.79 -23.49
C ALA A 18 -3.50 67.08 -22.65
N ALA A 19 -3.19 66.96 -21.37
CA ALA A 19 -2.90 68.12 -20.52
C ALA A 19 -1.70 67.82 -19.67
N CYS A 20 -0.59 68.45 -19.94
CA CYS A 20 0.59 68.53 -19.10
C CYS A 20 0.29 69.40 -17.87
N SER A 21 0.58 68.91 -16.68
CA SER A 21 0.80 69.73 -15.50
C SER A 21 1.95 69.11 -14.69
N SER A 22 3.00 69.87 -14.54
CA SER A 22 4.19 69.59 -13.75
C SER A 22 3.87 69.66 -12.25
N GLY A 23 4.10 68.57 -11.56
CA GLY A 23 4.05 68.48 -10.08
C GLY A 23 4.97 67.38 -9.60
N SER A 24 6.17 67.77 -9.16
CA SER A 24 7.11 66.87 -8.52
C SER A 24 6.60 66.44 -7.11
N SER A 25 6.17 65.21 -7.02
CA SER A 25 6.05 64.50 -5.75
C SER A 25 6.76 63.14 -5.88
N SER A 26 7.81 62.98 -5.15
CA SER A 26 8.55 61.74 -5.04
C SER A 26 7.70 60.72 -4.24
N ASP A 27 6.90 59.93 -4.94
CA ASP A 27 6.37 58.72 -4.39
C ASP A 27 7.48 57.65 -4.32
N PRO A 28 7.67 56.98 -3.19
CA PRO A 28 8.59 55.85 -3.12
C PRO A 28 8.10 54.76 -4.10
N PRO A 29 8.99 53.99 -4.70
CA PRO A 29 8.58 52.90 -5.59
C PRO A 29 7.69 51.96 -4.82
N SER A 30 6.45 51.83 -5.22
CA SER A 30 5.53 50.78 -4.84
C SER A 30 6.25 49.47 -5.11
N SER A 31 6.77 48.83 -4.06
CA SER A 31 7.22 47.44 -4.13
C SER A 31 5.98 46.61 -4.46
N THR A 32 5.76 46.36 -5.73
CA THR A 32 4.92 45.24 -6.14
C THR A 32 5.57 44.01 -5.55
N GLY A 33 5.06 43.57 -4.40
CA GLY A 33 5.44 42.30 -3.81
C GLY A 33 5.19 41.23 -4.87
N GLN A 34 6.27 40.77 -5.49
CA GLN A 34 6.25 39.60 -6.33
C GLN A 34 5.86 38.46 -5.37
N GLU A 35 4.58 38.05 -5.39
CA GLU A 35 4.19 36.81 -4.71
C GLU A 35 5.13 35.73 -5.25
N SER A 36 6.03 35.25 -4.41
CA SER A 36 6.92 34.15 -4.76
C SER A 36 6.03 32.99 -5.18
N LYS A 37 6.13 32.61 -6.45
CA LYS A 37 5.36 31.50 -7.01
C LYS A 37 5.70 30.26 -6.22
N LYS A 38 4.78 29.81 -5.36
CA LYS A 38 4.97 28.61 -4.53
C LYS A 38 5.17 27.41 -5.45
N LEU A 39 6.26 26.69 -5.26
CA LEU A 39 6.60 25.49 -6.02
C LEU A 39 5.70 24.33 -5.57
N PRO A 40 4.85 23.74 -6.44
CA PRO A 40 3.98 22.64 -6.07
C PRO A 40 4.78 21.35 -5.84
N ILE A 41 4.30 20.50 -4.92
CA ILE A 41 4.83 19.15 -4.71
C ILE A 41 4.08 18.19 -5.62
N HIS A 42 4.83 17.55 -6.51
CA HIS A 42 4.37 16.41 -7.32
C HIS A 42 5.03 15.13 -6.82
N ILE A 43 4.29 14.02 -6.84
CA ILE A 43 4.84 12.71 -6.47
C ILE A 43 4.63 11.69 -7.58
N ASN A 44 5.55 10.75 -7.67
CA ASN A 44 5.43 9.53 -8.45
C ASN A 44 5.78 8.35 -7.55
N THR A 45 5.02 7.26 -7.66
CA THR A 45 5.25 6.08 -6.83
C THR A 45 5.46 4.86 -7.68
N SER A 46 6.33 3.98 -7.24
CA SER A 46 6.40 2.60 -7.70
C SER A 46 6.14 1.68 -6.51
N ILE A 47 5.59 0.50 -6.78
CA ILE A 47 5.50 -0.56 -5.78
C ILE A 47 6.68 -1.47 -6.03
N ASP A 48 7.62 -1.51 -5.07
CA ASP A 48 8.76 -2.43 -5.12
C ASP A 48 8.25 -3.81 -4.71
N THR A 49 7.74 -4.57 -5.69
CA THR A 49 7.25 -5.91 -5.44
C THR A 49 7.73 -6.89 -6.50
N ARG A 50 8.12 -8.05 -6.04
CA ARG A 50 8.26 -9.26 -6.84
C ARG A 50 6.97 -10.09 -6.88
N VAL A 51 5.81 -9.50 -6.52
CA VAL A 51 4.51 -10.16 -6.39
C VAL A 51 3.49 -9.54 -7.35
N ILE A 52 2.59 -10.37 -7.87
CA ILE A 52 1.54 -10.03 -8.83
C ILE A 52 0.52 -9.08 -8.16
N ASN A 53 0.54 -7.85 -8.49
CA ASN A 53 -0.28 -6.65 -8.34
C ASN A 53 0.66 -5.46 -8.07
N ASN A 54 1.40 -5.05 -9.10
CA ASN A 54 2.54 -4.14 -8.99
C ASN A 54 2.18 -2.70 -9.38
N SER A 55 0.90 -2.34 -9.39
CA SER A 55 0.45 -1.01 -9.77
C SER A 55 -0.73 -0.57 -8.92
N PHE A 56 -0.78 0.71 -8.65
CA PHE A 56 -1.98 1.35 -8.11
C PHE A 56 -3.09 1.35 -9.16
N GLU A 57 -4.33 1.21 -8.69
CA GLU A 57 -5.54 1.23 -9.50
C GLU A 57 -6.19 2.62 -9.40
N GLU A 58 -6.99 3.00 -10.42
CA GLU A 58 -7.76 4.24 -10.39
C GLU A 58 -8.66 4.31 -9.16
N GLY A 59 -8.58 5.41 -8.42
CA GLY A 59 -9.29 5.61 -7.16
C GLY A 59 -8.52 5.20 -5.92
N ASP A 60 -7.35 4.57 -6.03
CA ASP A 60 -6.48 4.29 -4.88
C ASP A 60 -6.09 5.57 -4.16
N ASN A 61 -6.00 5.50 -2.84
CA ASN A 61 -5.68 6.64 -2.00
C ASN A 61 -4.51 6.32 -1.08
N ILE A 62 -3.53 7.22 -1.07
CA ILE A 62 -2.38 7.18 -0.14
C ILE A 62 -2.42 8.34 0.83
N GLY A 63 -1.77 8.17 1.98
CA GLY A 63 -1.43 9.24 2.90
C GLY A 63 0.02 9.67 2.73
N LEU A 64 0.26 10.97 2.64
CA LEU A 64 1.58 11.55 2.51
C LEU A 64 1.87 12.50 3.66
N PHE A 65 3.05 12.35 4.25
CA PHE A 65 3.65 13.33 5.14
C PHE A 65 4.90 13.91 4.50
N VAL A 66 5.13 15.21 4.68
CA VAL A 66 6.36 15.88 4.27
C VAL A 66 6.97 16.57 5.47
N VAL A 67 8.22 16.25 5.78
CA VAL A 67 8.95 16.73 6.95
C VAL A 67 10.15 17.52 6.49
N ASN A 68 10.14 18.84 6.68
CA ASN A 68 11.26 19.70 6.32
C ASN A 68 12.45 19.49 7.25
N TYR A 69 13.64 19.68 6.72
CA TYR A 69 14.86 19.74 7.51
C TYR A 69 14.91 21.00 8.39
N ASN A 70 15.59 20.89 9.52
CA ASN A 70 15.87 22.01 10.42
C ASN A 70 16.85 23.00 9.78
N ALA A 71 16.92 24.21 10.33
CA ALA A 71 17.81 25.26 9.83
C ALA A 71 19.31 24.90 9.95
N ASP A 72 19.67 23.99 10.85
CA ASP A 72 21.03 23.45 11.01
C ASP A 72 21.35 22.29 10.02
N GLY A 73 20.41 21.96 9.12
CA GLY A 73 20.56 20.89 8.14
C GLY A 73 20.31 19.48 8.70
N SER A 74 19.87 19.34 9.94
CA SER A 74 19.51 18.04 10.51
C SER A 74 18.10 17.60 10.04
N ALA A 75 17.88 16.29 9.91
CA ALA A 75 16.58 15.73 9.62
C ALA A 75 15.62 15.95 10.81
N ALA A 76 14.43 16.50 10.56
CA ALA A 76 13.41 16.56 11.58
C ALA A 76 12.68 15.21 11.72
N THR A 77 12.05 15.00 12.88
CA THR A 77 11.33 13.76 13.18
C THR A 77 9.91 13.83 12.63
N LEU A 78 9.45 12.76 11.95
CA LEU A 78 8.06 12.60 11.57
C LEU A 78 7.15 12.56 12.80
N LYS A 79 6.07 13.32 12.77
CA LYS A 79 5.03 13.41 13.81
C LYS A 79 3.66 13.09 13.22
N ALA A 80 2.70 12.79 14.06
CA ALA A 80 1.31 12.64 13.62
C ALA A 80 0.71 13.96 13.10
N THR A 81 1.16 15.11 13.66
CA THR A 81 0.76 16.46 13.26
C THR A 81 1.91 17.44 13.47
N GLY A 82 1.87 18.59 12.78
CA GLY A 82 2.87 19.65 12.89
C GLY A 82 4.10 19.42 12.00
N ASN A 83 3.99 18.60 10.97
CA ASN A 83 4.94 18.52 9.88
C ASN A 83 4.68 19.64 8.86
N HIS A 84 5.44 19.71 7.81
CA HIS A 84 5.16 20.62 6.69
C HIS A 84 3.88 20.22 5.95
N VAL A 85 3.70 18.92 5.74
CA VAL A 85 2.46 18.32 5.23
C VAL A 85 2.08 17.18 6.17
N ASP A 86 0.85 17.22 6.71
CA ASP A 86 0.32 16.23 7.63
C ASP A 86 -0.72 15.36 6.92
N ASN A 87 -0.46 14.07 6.82
CA ASN A 87 -1.40 13.05 6.34
C ASN A 87 -2.25 13.48 5.13
N MET A 88 -1.63 14.15 4.16
CA MET A 88 -2.33 14.60 2.97
C MET A 88 -2.78 13.40 2.13
N LYS A 89 -4.07 13.34 1.86
CA LYS A 89 -4.64 12.36 0.96
C LYS A 89 -4.26 12.68 -0.48
N PHE A 90 -3.69 11.71 -1.19
CA PHE A 90 -3.51 11.74 -2.64
C PHE A 90 -4.35 10.61 -3.26
N THR A 91 -5.02 10.92 -4.37
CA THR A 91 -5.82 9.96 -5.14
C THR A 91 -5.13 9.67 -6.47
N TYR A 92 -5.07 8.40 -6.86
CA TYR A 92 -4.50 7.98 -8.13
C TYR A 92 -5.56 7.99 -9.25
N ASN A 93 -5.28 8.73 -10.32
CA ASN A 93 -6.08 8.79 -11.54
C ASN A 93 -5.13 8.79 -12.76
N GLY A 94 -4.24 7.80 -12.82
CA GLY A 94 -3.11 7.80 -13.75
C GLY A 94 -1.93 8.66 -13.28
N THR A 95 -2.20 9.66 -12.45
CA THR A 95 -1.23 10.47 -11.70
C THR A 95 -1.76 10.71 -10.29
N TRP A 96 -0.87 11.07 -9.35
CA TRP A 96 -1.26 11.37 -7.98
C TRP A 96 -1.73 12.81 -7.85
N THR A 97 -2.97 12.99 -7.38
CA THR A 97 -3.59 14.31 -7.16
C THR A 97 -3.86 14.49 -5.66
N PRO A 98 -3.31 15.53 -5.01
CA PRO A 98 -3.59 15.83 -3.61
C PRO A 98 -5.02 16.35 -3.41
N ALA A 99 -5.63 16.06 -2.27
CA ALA A 99 -6.94 16.57 -1.89
C ALA A 99 -6.97 18.09 -1.72
N SER A 100 -5.80 18.69 -1.42
CA SER A 100 -5.59 20.14 -1.40
C SER A 100 -4.19 20.44 -1.96
N PRO A 101 -4.00 21.59 -2.63
CA PRO A 101 -2.69 21.95 -3.17
C PRO A 101 -1.61 21.93 -2.11
N THR A 102 -0.52 21.23 -2.39
CA THR A 102 0.67 21.12 -1.54
C THR A 102 1.87 21.75 -2.22
N TYR A 103 2.68 22.45 -1.46
CA TYR A 103 3.83 23.20 -1.98
C TYR A 103 5.07 22.90 -1.14
N TRP A 104 6.23 23.07 -1.73
CA TRP A 104 7.49 23.14 -0.97
C TRP A 104 7.47 24.32 -0.02
N LYS A 105 8.22 24.22 1.08
CA LYS A 105 8.33 25.30 2.07
C LYS A 105 8.95 26.56 1.46
N ASP A 106 10.03 26.36 0.72
CA ASP A 106 10.80 27.37 0.00
C ASP A 106 11.62 26.66 -1.10
N ASP A 107 12.52 27.38 -1.78
CA ASP A 107 13.30 26.88 -2.92
C ASP A 107 14.57 26.11 -2.51
N THR A 108 14.88 26.02 -1.21
CA THR A 108 16.16 25.53 -0.72
C THR A 108 16.07 24.47 0.38
N THR A 109 15.03 24.51 1.20
CA THR A 109 14.88 23.60 2.35
C THR A 109 14.56 22.16 1.91
N PRO A 110 15.44 21.17 2.12
CA PRO A 110 15.14 19.78 1.81
C PRO A 110 14.02 19.22 2.69
N ALA A 111 13.40 18.14 2.22
CA ALA A 111 12.36 17.45 2.97
C ALA A 111 12.47 15.93 2.84
N ASP A 112 12.00 15.23 3.87
CA ASP A 112 11.71 13.81 3.86
C ASP A 112 10.24 13.59 3.53
N PHE A 113 9.97 12.57 2.71
CA PHE A 113 8.64 12.14 2.29
C PHE A 113 8.35 10.77 2.86
N TYR A 114 7.20 10.63 3.54
CA TYR A 114 6.70 9.38 4.08
C TYR A 114 5.33 9.11 3.49
N LEU A 115 5.19 7.95 2.87
CA LEU A 115 3.97 7.51 2.19
C LEU A 115 3.47 6.22 2.80
N TYR A 116 2.15 6.06 2.89
CA TYR A 116 1.54 4.79 3.22
C TYR A 116 0.23 4.59 2.42
N TYR A 117 -0.13 3.34 2.19
CA TYR A 117 -1.35 2.91 1.50
C TYR A 117 -1.97 1.71 2.26
N PRO A 118 -3.29 1.62 2.36
CA PRO A 118 -4.30 2.61 1.96
C PRO A 118 -4.41 3.78 2.93
N TYR A 119 -4.92 4.91 2.44
CA TYR A 119 -5.14 6.11 3.24
C TYR A 119 -6.13 5.89 4.38
N THR A 120 -5.81 6.40 5.54
CA THR A 120 -6.76 6.57 6.66
C THR A 120 -6.79 8.03 7.11
N ALA A 121 -7.99 8.55 7.43
CA ALA A 121 -8.18 9.98 7.71
C ALA A 121 -7.48 10.43 9.00
N THR A 122 -7.31 9.54 9.96
CA THR A 122 -6.76 9.88 11.27
C THR A 122 -5.60 8.95 11.63
N ILE A 123 -4.45 9.54 11.94
CA ILE A 123 -3.28 8.87 12.52
C ILE A 123 -2.95 9.56 13.83
N GLY A 124 -3.11 8.85 14.94
CA GLY A 124 -2.76 9.36 16.27
C GLY A 124 -1.29 9.24 16.60
N ASP A 125 -0.64 8.20 16.08
CA ASP A 125 0.79 7.91 16.30
C ASP A 125 1.39 7.30 15.03
N VAL A 126 2.36 7.98 14.41
CA VAL A 126 3.07 7.53 13.21
C VAL A 126 4.03 6.38 13.48
N THR A 127 4.39 6.14 14.73
CA THR A 127 5.26 5.03 15.15
C THR A 127 4.46 3.80 15.57
N ALA A 128 3.14 3.93 15.71
CA ALA A 128 2.24 2.88 16.18
C ALA A 128 0.87 2.91 15.48
N LEU A 129 0.85 3.10 14.15
CA LEU A 129 -0.38 3.03 13.34
C LEU A 129 -1.07 1.69 13.58
N THR A 130 -2.28 1.70 14.10
CA THR A 130 -3.08 0.48 14.28
C THR A 130 -3.45 -0.11 12.92
N TRP A 131 -3.16 -1.40 12.75
CA TRP A 131 -3.44 -2.15 11.52
C TRP A 131 -4.06 -3.51 11.81
N SER A 132 -4.86 -4.00 10.89
CA SER A 132 -5.43 -5.34 11.00
C SER A 132 -5.67 -5.96 9.62
N VAL A 133 -5.59 -7.29 9.55
CA VAL A 133 -6.11 -8.08 8.43
C VAL A 133 -7.45 -8.69 8.83
N ASN A 134 -8.35 -8.84 7.86
CA ASN A 134 -9.58 -9.57 8.11
C ASN A 134 -9.27 -11.05 8.40
N ALA A 135 -9.90 -11.62 9.41
CA ALA A 135 -9.84 -13.07 9.64
C ALA A 135 -10.52 -13.83 8.49
N ASP A 136 -11.59 -13.28 7.93
CA ASP A 136 -12.20 -13.76 6.69
C ASP A 136 -11.69 -12.93 5.51
N GLN A 137 -10.76 -13.48 4.74
CA GLN A 137 -10.20 -12.88 3.52
C GLN A 137 -10.79 -13.54 2.26
N SER A 138 -11.95 -14.16 2.32
CA SER A 138 -12.53 -14.96 1.23
C SER A 138 -12.93 -14.15 -0.02
N THR A 139 -12.94 -12.82 0.05
CA THR A 139 -13.19 -11.94 -1.10
C THR A 139 -11.98 -11.05 -1.39
N THR A 140 -11.88 -10.59 -2.65
CA THR A 140 -10.80 -9.70 -3.08
C THR A 140 -10.75 -8.40 -2.27
N GLU A 141 -11.92 -7.83 -1.94
CA GLU A 141 -12.03 -6.60 -1.17
C GLU A 141 -11.49 -6.80 0.26
N LYS A 142 -11.89 -7.89 0.92
CA LYS A 142 -11.43 -8.22 2.28
C LYS A 142 -9.93 -8.53 2.31
N TYR A 143 -9.41 -9.18 1.27
CA TYR A 143 -7.98 -9.43 1.11
C TYR A 143 -7.22 -8.13 0.91
N LYS A 144 -7.61 -7.31 -0.09
CA LYS A 144 -6.95 -6.03 -0.41
C LYS A 144 -6.97 -5.04 0.77
N ALA A 145 -8.05 -5.02 1.56
CA ALA A 145 -8.18 -4.12 2.71
C ALA A 145 -7.11 -4.33 3.80
N GLY A 146 -6.47 -5.49 3.83
CA GLY A 146 -5.39 -5.80 4.79
C GLY A 146 -3.99 -5.42 4.28
N ASP A 147 -3.84 -5.02 3.01
CA ASP A 147 -2.51 -4.78 2.42
C ASP A 147 -2.00 -3.40 2.80
N LEU A 148 -0.90 -3.35 3.53
CA LEU A 148 -0.24 -2.11 3.94
C LEU A 148 1.06 -1.95 3.16
N LEU A 149 1.16 -0.82 2.45
CA LEU A 149 2.39 -0.36 1.81
C LEU A 149 2.96 0.83 2.56
N ILE A 150 4.28 0.87 2.70
CA ILE A 150 5.00 2.01 3.28
C ILE A 150 6.15 2.38 2.34
N GLY A 151 6.30 3.68 2.08
CA GLY A 151 7.38 4.24 1.26
C GLY A 151 8.03 5.44 1.92
N LYS A 152 9.31 5.61 1.67
CA LYS A 152 10.10 6.73 2.19
C LYS A 152 11.14 7.19 1.18
N THR A 153 11.26 8.52 1.02
CA THR A 153 12.37 9.15 0.29
C THR A 153 12.87 10.32 1.12
N THR A 154 14.18 10.40 1.34
CA THR A 154 14.78 11.35 2.28
C THR A 154 15.66 12.37 1.59
N HIS A 155 15.81 13.52 2.22
CA HIS A 155 16.69 14.62 1.81
C HIS A 155 16.45 15.05 0.35
N VAL A 156 15.18 15.20 -0.03
CA VAL A 156 14.81 15.68 -1.36
C VAL A 156 14.87 17.20 -1.37
N THR A 157 15.68 17.77 -2.26
CA THR A 157 15.70 19.21 -2.50
C THR A 157 14.48 19.65 -3.32
N PRO A 158 13.97 20.88 -3.11
CA PRO A 158 12.84 21.39 -3.88
C PRO A 158 13.06 21.25 -5.39
N THR A 159 12.04 20.78 -6.10
CA THR A 159 12.08 20.47 -7.53
C THR A 159 10.72 20.60 -8.18
N GLU A 160 10.66 20.96 -9.45
CA GLU A 160 9.45 20.91 -10.30
C GLU A 160 9.13 19.46 -10.72
N ASN A 161 10.12 18.56 -10.68
CA ASN A 161 9.91 17.15 -11.01
C ASN A 161 9.15 16.43 -9.91
N ALA A 162 8.44 15.37 -10.29
CA ALA A 162 7.78 14.51 -9.33
C ALA A 162 8.79 13.78 -8.42
N VAL A 163 8.59 13.86 -7.11
CA VAL A 163 9.39 13.13 -6.11
C VAL A 163 9.06 11.64 -6.24
N LYS A 164 10.07 10.83 -6.51
CA LYS A 164 9.91 9.38 -6.59
C LYS A 164 9.91 8.78 -5.18
N ILE A 165 8.85 8.01 -4.87
CA ILE A 165 8.73 7.30 -3.59
C ILE A 165 8.42 5.82 -3.90
N ASP A 166 9.35 4.94 -3.59
CA ASP A 166 9.17 3.50 -3.77
C ASP A 166 8.48 2.93 -2.53
N ALA A 167 7.24 2.45 -2.71
CA ALA A 167 6.45 1.82 -1.65
C ALA A 167 6.71 0.31 -1.61
N LYS A 168 6.72 -0.26 -0.41
CA LYS A 168 6.96 -1.69 -0.16
C LYS A 168 5.83 -2.28 0.64
N HIS A 169 5.44 -3.52 0.32
CA HIS A 169 4.55 -4.29 1.19
C HIS A 169 5.25 -4.57 2.52
N VAL A 170 4.60 -4.21 3.61
CA VAL A 170 5.06 -4.55 4.97
C VAL A 170 4.32 -5.77 5.53
N MET A 171 3.34 -6.28 4.79
CA MET A 171 2.65 -7.53 5.09
C MET A 171 3.45 -8.73 4.57
N SER A 172 3.13 -9.91 5.08
CA SER A 172 3.55 -11.20 4.52
C SER A 172 2.41 -11.79 3.69
N GLN A 173 2.71 -12.48 2.59
CA GLN A 173 1.72 -13.22 1.82
C GLN A 173 1.92 -14.73 1.99
N MET A 174 0.85 -15.44 2.33
CA MET A 174 0.79 -16.89 2.28
C MET A 174 0.11 -17.34 1.00
N ALA A 175 0.77 -18.18 0.19
CA ALA A 175 0.19 -18.80 -1.00
C ALA A 175 0.09 -20.32 -0.79
N ILE A 176 -1.10 -20.88 -0.94
CA ILE A 176 -1.39 -22.29 -0.70
C ILE A 176 -1.83 -22.92 -2.02
N SER A 177 -1.20 -24.03 -2.39
CA SER A 177 -1.61 -24.85 -3.55
C SER A 177 -1.94 -26.26 -3.08
N LEU A 178 -3.17 -26.71 -3.29
CA LEU A 178 -3.57 -28.06 -2.95
C LEU A 178 -3.28 -29.00 -4.13
N LYS A 179 -2.66 -30.14 -3.82
CA LYS A 179 -2.30 -31.19 -4.80
C LYS A 179 -2.91 -32.53 -4.40
N PRO A 180 -3.34 -33.36 -5.37
CA PRO A 180 -3.79 -34.71 -5.07
C PRO A 180 -2.63 -35.59 -4.65
N GLY A 181 -2.84 -36.34 -3.58
CA GLY A 181 -2.02 -37.45 -3.11
C GLY A 181 -2.80 -38.75 -3.17
N ASN A 182 -2.42 -39.72 -2.34
CA ASN A 182 -3.06 -41.02 -2.33
C ASN A 182 -4.57 -40.96 -2.09
N GLY A 183 -5.36 -41.56 -2.99
CA GLY A 183 -6.82 -41.60 -2.94
C GLY A 183 -7.52 -40.33 -3.46
N PHE A 184 -6.77 -39.36 -4.01
CA PHE A 184 -7.28 -38.21 -4.73
C PHE A 184 -6.73 -38.15 -6.15
N THR A 185 -7.45 -37.50 -7.05
CA THR A 185 -7.03 -37.10 -8.40
C THR A 185 -7.34 -35.62 -8.58
N GLU A 186 -6.75 -34.95 -9.58
CA GLU A 186 -7.07 -33.55 -9.91
C GLU A 186 -8.58 -33.41 -10.20
N GLU A 187 -9.20 -34.38 -10.89
CA GLU A 187 -10.63 -34.36 -11.18
C GLU A 187 -11.47 -34.46 -9.90
N SER A 188 -11.11 -35.36 -8.96
CA SER A 188 -11.84 -35.54 -7.70
C SER A 188 -11.74 -34.31 -6.81
N LEU A 189 -10.56 -33.66 -6.74
CA LEU A 189 -10.38 -32.41 -6.00
C LEU A 189 -11.12 -31.26 -6.67
N GLY A 190 -11.15 -31.19 -8.00
CA GLY A 190 -11.88 -30.16 -8.74
C GLY A 190 -13.40 -30.20 -8.52
N LYS A 191 -13.95 -31.39 -8.20
CA LYS A 191 -15.39 -31.61 -7.92
C LYS A 191 -15.75 -31.54 -6.43
N ALA A 192 -14.76 -31.65 -5.53
CA ALA A 192 -14.98 -31.70 -4.10
C ALA A 192 -15.37 -30.32 -3.53
N LYS A 193 -16.15 -30.35 -2.44
CA LYS A 193 -16.39 -29.15 -1.62
C LYS A 193 -15.20 -28.93 -0.72
N ILE A 194 -14.34 -27.96 -1.06
CA ILE A 194 -13.12 -27.66 -0.33
C ILE A 194 -13.26 -26.34 0.42
N SER A 195 -12.85 -26.31 1.69
CA SER A 195 -12.57 -25.10 2.44
C SER A 195 -11.18 -25.18 3.07
N VAL A 196 -10.50 -24.03 3.12
CA VAL A 196 -9.15 -23.91 3.66
C VAL A 196 -9.16 -22.94 4.84
N LYS A 197 -8.49 -23.31 5.89
CA LYS A 197 -8.31 -22.50 7.10
C LYS A 197 -6.83 -22.45 7.47
N ILE A 198 -6.31 -21.24 7.75
CA ILE A 198 -4.99 -21.01 8.32
C ILE A 198 -5.20 -20.82 9.82
N ASN A 199 -4.51 -21.62 10.64
CA ASN A 199 -4.82 -21.70 12.06
C ASN A 199 -3.97 -20.75 12.90
N GLN A 200 -4.62 -20.11 13.87
CA GLN A 200 -4.03 -19.49 15.05
C GLN A 200 -2.93 -18.45 14.74
N LEU A 201 -3.23 -17.47 13.89
CA LEU A 201 -2.36 -16.32 13.62
C LEU A 201 -2.97 -15.03 14.17
N LYS A 202 -2.13 -14.12 14.64
CA LYS A 202 -2.56 -12.79 15.06
C LYS A 202 -2.95 -11.95 13.84
N THR A 203 -4.09 -11.27 13.96
CA THR A 203 -4.70 -10.46 12.89
C THR A 203 -4.60 -8.96 13.14
N GLN A 204 -4.03 -8.54 14.27
CA GLN A 204 -3.87 -7.14 14.66
C GLN A 204 -2.39 -6.82 14.94
N ALA A 205 -1.99 -5.59 14.62
CA ALA A 205 -0.65 -5.08 14.84
C ALA A 205 -0.65 -3.55 14.99
N THR A 206 0.51 -3.02 15.37
CA THR A 206 0.89 -1.64 15.08
C THR A 206 2.00 -1.63 14.04
N ALA A 207 1.96 -0.66 13.12
CA ALA A 207 2.98 -0.40 12.12
C ALA A 207 3.69 0.92 12.40
N ASN A 208 5.00 0.94 12.31
CA ASN A 208 5.81 2.17 12.38
C ASN A 208 6.01 2.71 10.97
N LEU A 209 5.44 3.88 10.65
CA LEU A 209 5.56 4.49 9.32
C LEU A 209 6.98 4.97 8.98
N VAL A 210 7.84 5.11 9.97
CA VAL A 210 9.25 5.53 9.76
C VAL A 210 10.12 4.36 9.35
N THR A 211 9.93 3.19 9.98
CA THR A 211 10.78 1.99 9.80
C THR A 211 10.13 0.90 8.94
N GLY A 212 8.79 0.89 8.84
CA GLY A 212 8.03 -0.20 8.23
C GLY A 212 7.87 -1.43 9.13
N GLU A 213 8.39 -1.40 10.36
CA GLU A 213 8.27 -2.52 11.31
C GLU A 213 6.86 -2.67 11.84
N MET A 214 6.43 -3.93 12.01
CA MET A 214 5.14 -4.27 12.57
C MET A 214 5.30 -5.02 13.90
N THR A 215 4.48 -4.65 14.88
CA THR A 215 4.39 -5.33 16.17
C THR A 215 2.99 -5.92 16.36
N THR A 216 2.89 -7.24 16.43
CA THR A 216 1.61 -7.95 16.59
C THR A 216 0.92 -7.64 17.91
N LYS A 217 -0.41 -7.63 17.88
CA LYS A 217 -1.29 -7.41 19.04
C LYS A 217 -2.44 -8.42 19.07
N GLY A 218 -3.15 -8.43 20.18
CA GLY A 218 -4.38 -9.21 20.36
C GLY A 218 -4.15 -10.73 20.36
N ASP A 219 -5.25 -11.45 20.35
CA ASP A 219 -5.28 -12.90 20.35
C ASP A 219 -5.11 -13.45 18.93
N ALA A 220 -4.66 -14.71 18.84
CA ALA A 220 -4.60 -15.44 17.58
C ALA A 220 -6.01 -15.87 17.16
N ALA A 221 -6.25 -15.87 15.85
CA ALA A 221 -7.50 -16.30 15.24
C ALA A 221 -7.22 -17.20 14.01
N ASP A 222 -8.21 -17.96 13.64
CA ASP A 222 -8.18 -18.72 12.39
C ASP A 222 -8.53 -17.76 11.22
N LEU A 223 -7.82 -17.91 10.08
CA LEU A 223 -8.07 -17.11 8.88
C LEU A 223 -8.65 -17.98 7.77
N THR A 224 -9.60 -17.41 7.04
CA THR A 224 -10.10 -17.94 5.77
C THR A 224 -9.42 -17.24 4.61
N PRO A 225 -8.60 -17.93 3.80
CA PRO A 225 -7.87 -17.33 2.69
C PRO A 225 -8.78 -17.02 1.50
N LEU A 226 -8.33 -16.13 0.61
CA LEU A 226 -8.93 -15.89 -0.69
C LEU A 226 -8.66 -17.10 -1.60
N LYS A 227 -9.72 -17.66 -2.17
CA LYS A 227 -9.60 -18.67 -3.21
C LYS A 227 -9.23 -18.01 -4.54
N GLU A 228 -8.23 -18.54 -5.20
CA GLU A 228 -7.82 -18.19 -6.55
C GLU A 228 -8.30 -19.26 -7.56
N GLU A 229 -7.77 -19.22 -8.76
CA GLU A 229 -8.09 -20.20 -9.80
C GLU A 229 -7.65 -21.62 -9.37
N GLY A 230 -8.48 -22.60 -9.69
CA GLY A 230 -8.23 -24.01 -9.34
C GLY A 230 -8.26 -24.25 -7.84
N ASN A 231 -7.25 -24.95 -7.35
CA ASN A 231 -7.09 -25.30 -5.94
C ASN A 231 -6.01 -24.42 -5.25
N ASN A 232 -5.90 -23.17 -5.68
CA ASN A 232 -4.95 -22.19 -5.12
C ASN A 232 -5.68 -21.21 -4.19
N TYR A 233 -4.96 -20.80 -3.14
CA TYR A 233 -5.47 -19.87 -2.13
C TYR A 233 -4.36 -18.91 -1.74
N LYS A 234 -4.72 -17.71 -1.30
CA LYS A 234 -3.77 -16.74 -0.73
C LYS A 234 -4.35 -15.99 0.46
N ALA A 235 -3.49 -15.58 1.37
CA ALA A 235 -3.85 -14.72 2.49
C ALA A 235 -2.75 -13.71 2.78
N LEU A 236 -3.15 -12.53 3.28
CA LEU A 236 -2.25 -11.59 3.91
C LEU A 236 -2.10 -11.95 5.39
N ILE A 237 -0.86 -12.02 5.82
CA ILE A 237 -0.47 -12.34 7.18
C ILE A 237 0.33 -11.17 7.75
N ILE A 238 0.01 -10.75 8.95
CA ILE A 238 0.88 -9.82 9.69
C ILE A 238 2.21 -10.50 9.96
N PRO A 239 3.37 -9.88 9.68
CA PRO A 239 4.67 -10.47 9.98
C PRO A 239 4.74 -10.92 11.45
N GLN A 240 4.99 -12.22 11.67
CA GLN A 240 4.99 -12.84 12.98
C GLN A 240 5.68 -14.19 12.97
N ALA A 241 6.10 -14.67 14.15
CA ALA A 241 6.55 -16.04 14.29
C ALA A 241 5.43 -17.00 13.87
N ALA A 242 5.79 -18.07 13.16
CA ALA A 242 4.87 -19.15 12.88
C ALA A 242 4.60 -19.91 14.18
N GLY A 243 3.31 -20.06 14.53
CA GLY A 243 2.89 -20.83 15.71
C GLY A 243 3.29 -22.31 15.60
N GLU A 244 3.32 -22.99 16.70
CA GLU A 244 3.57 -24.45 16.71
C GLU A 244 2.27 -25.22 16.39
N GLY A 245 2.42 -26.43 15.84
CA GLY A 245 1.30 -27.32 15.58
C GLY A 245 0.74 -27.24 14.16
N VAL A 246 -0.59 -27.35 14.07
CA VAL A 246 -1.29 -27.36 12.76
C VAL A 246 -1.38 -25.95 12.20
N LEU A 247 -0.73 -25.72 11.07
CA LEU A 247 -0.72 -24.42 10.39
C LEU A 247 -1.89 -24.27 9.41
N ILE A 248 -2.21 -25.32 8.65
CA ILE A 248 -3.30 -25.31 7.66
C ILE A 248 -4.23 -26.47 7.93
N THR A 249 -5.54 -26.20 7.91
CA THR A 249 -6.59 -27.22 7.88
C THR A 249 -7.34 -27.10 6.56
N VAL A 250 -7.44 -28.22 5.82
CA VAL A 250 -8.20 -28.31 4.57
C VAL A 250 -9.36 -29.29 4.81
N ASN A 251 -10.58 -28.79 4.73
CA ASN A 251 -11.76 -29.66 4.74
C ASN A 251 -12.13 -30.04 3.30
N VAL A 252 -12.24 -31.35 3.04
CA VAL A 252 -12.68 -31.92 1.77
C VAL A 252 -13.89 -32.80 2.02
N ASP A 253 -15.06 -32.39 1.52
CA ASP A 253 -16.34 -33.12 1.64
C ASP A 253 -16.66 -33.51 3.10
N GLY A 254 -16.35 -32.62 4.05
CA GLY A 254 -16.63 -32.81 5.48
C GLY A 254 -15.52 -33.50 6.28
N ARG A 255 -14.42 -33.93 5.64
CA ARG A 255 -13.25 -34.48 6.32
C ARG A 255 -12.10 -33.48 6.38
N ASP A 256 -11.49 -33.30 7.55
CA ASP A 256 -10.35 -32.44 7.76
C ASP A 256 -9.02 -33.15 7.46
N TYR A 257 -8.15 -32.43 6.76
CA TYR A 257 -6.76 -32.77 6.49
C TYR A 257 -5.88 -31.66 7.06
N GLN A 258 -4.85 -32.00 7.84
CA GLN A 258 -4.09 -31.04 8.60
C GLN A 258 -2.61 -31.03 8.18
N LEU A 259 -2.10 -29.86 7.83
CA LEU A 259 -0.68 -29.63 7.62
C LEU A 259 -0.09 -28.98 8.88
N LYS A 260 0.85 -29.68 9.52
CA LYS A 260 1.64 -29.13 10.62
C LYS A 260 2.72 -28.19 10.09
N LYS A 261 3.05 -27.20 10.91
CA LYS A 261 4.19 -26.31 10.63
C LYS A 261 5.47 -27.12 10.44
N ALA A 262 6.17 -26.88 9.34
CA ALA A 262 7.48 -27.48 9.13
C ALA A 262 8.52 -26.91 10.11
N ALA A 263 9.47 -27.71 10.54
CA ALA A 263 10.46 -27.32 11.55
C ALA A 263 11.34 -26.14 11.08
N ASN A 264 11.62 -26.06 9.78
CA ASN A 264 12.44 -25.01 9.18
C ASN A 264 11.65 -23.73 8.82
N PHE A 265 10.31 -23.73 8.94
CA PHE A 265 9.49 -22.53 8.78
C PHE A 265 9.32 -21.84 10.13
N THR A 266 9.98 -20.71 10.35
CA THR A 266 10.04 -20.02 11.65
C THR A 266 9.16 -18.82 11.75
N ALA A 267 8.94 -18.07 10.66
CA ALA A 267 8.19 -16.82 10.67
C ALA A 267 7.61 -16.45 9.30
N PHE A 268 6.54 -15.69 9.33
CA PHE A 268 6.04 -14.89 8.24
C PHE A 268 6.79 -13.55 8.22
N GLU A 269 7.61 -13.31 7.21
CA GLU A 269 8.47 -12.14 7.09
C GLU A 269 7.79 -11.03 6.29
N ALA A 270 8.05 -9.77 6.65
CA ALA A 270 7.55 -8.59 5.95
C ALA A 270 8.02 -8.57 4.48
N GLY A 271 7.11 -8.23 3.56
CA GLY A 271 7.40 -8.14 2.13
C GLY A 271 7.73 -9.48 1.47
N LYS A 272 7.51 -10.60 2.15
CA LYS A 272 7.78 -11.95 1.62
C LYS A 272 6.49 -12.68 1.30
N LYS A 273 6.54 -13.50 0.24
CA LYS A 273 5.50 -14.47 -0.11
C LYS A 273 6.00 -15.88 0.24
N HIS A 274 5.29 -16.56 1.10
CA HIS A 274 5.58 -17.94 1.51
C HIS A 274 4.64 -18.89 0.78
N LYS A 275 5.19 -19.88 0.06
CA LYS A 275 4.45 -20.91 -0.65
C LYS A 275 4.27 -22.14 0.21
N PHE A 276 3.08 -22.74 0.15
CA PHE A 276 2.75 -23.99 0.80
C PHE A 276 2.04 -24.91 -0.21
N THR A 277 2.74 -25.90 -0.72
CA THR A 277 2.12 -26.96 -1.51
C THR A 277 1.62 -28.06 -0.57
N VAL A 278 0.29 -28.20 -0.46
CA VAL A 278 -0.35 -29.15 0.43
C VAL A 278 -0.84 -30.34 -0.38
N THR A 279 -0.20 -31.49 -0.21
CA THR A 279 -0.61 -32.75 -0.86
C THR A 279 -1.61 -33.47 0.02
N LEU A 280 -2.87 -33.57 -0.46
CA LEU A 280 -3.97 -34.22 0.25
C LEU A 280 -3.93 -35.74 0.05
N SER A 281 -3.94 -36.52 1.14
CA SER A 281 -3.90 -37.99 1.08
C SER A 281 -4.97 -38.61 1.99
N LYS A 282 -5.67 -39.63 1.50
CA LYS A 282 -6.67 -40.39 2.27
C LYS A 282 -6.06 -41.49 3.15
N THR A 283 -4.76 -41.71 3.03
CA THR A 283 -4.05 -42.75 3.80
C THR A 283 -3.11 -42.13 4.79
N SER A 284 -3.09 -42.65 6.02
CA SER A 284 -2.32 -42.17 7.17
C SER A 284 -0.89 -42.68 7.19
N ASN A 285 -0.18 -42.69 6.10
CA ASN A 285 1.21 -43.14 6.06
C ASN A 285 2.15 -41.96 5.70
N GLY A 286 2.56 -41.25 6.74
CA GLY A 286 3.76 -40.42 6.76
C GLY A 286 3.81 -39.24 5.81
N VAL A 287 3.76 -38.06 6.37
CA VAL A 287 3.88 -36.78 5.68
C VAL A 287 5.31 -36.55 5.22
N ASN A 288 5.54 -36.43 3.92
CA ASN A 288 6.73 -35.77 3.37
C ASN A 288 6.44 -34.30 3.14
N VAL A 289 7.03 -33.44 3.95
CA VAL A 289 6.88 -31.97 3.84
C VAL A 289 8.08 -31.42 3.08
N ASN A 290 7.80 -30.81 1.93
CA ASN A 290 8.78 -29.95 1.27
C ASN A 290 8.21 -28.53 1.24
N ILE A 291 8.95 -27.57 1.80
CA ILE A 291 8.53 -26.18 1.91
C ILE A 291 9.46 -25.26 1.11
N THR A 292 8.94 -24.34 0.26
CA THR A 292 9.77 -23.42 -0.53
C THR A 292 9.58 -21.95 -0.16
N LYS A 293 10.67 -21.25 0.04
CA LYS A 293 10.81 -19.80 0.30
C LYS A 293 10.66 -18.94 -0.96
N TRP A 294 10.08 -17.74 -0.85
CA TRP A 294 9.96 -16.79 -1.96
C TRP A 294 10.82 -15.52 -1.74
N GLU A 295 11.85 -15.44 -2.04
CA GLU A 295 12.75 -14.98 -3.09
C GLU A 295 13.15 -16.25 -3.73
N ASP A 296 13.00 -16.37 -5.00
CA ASP A 296 13.23 -17.58 -5.74
C ASP A 296 14.53 -18.31 -5.29
N ASP A 297 14.49 -18.84 -4.06
CA ASP A 297 15.54 -19.68 -3.49
C ASP A 297 15.33 -21.14 -3.86
N GLY A 298 14.27 -21.39 -4.65
CA GLY A 298 13.95 -22.67 -5.23
C GLY A 298 13.41 -23.74 -4.29
N ILE A 299 13.06 -23.45 -3.01
CA ILE A 299 12.64 -24.47 -2.04
C ILE A 299 11.09 -24.49 -1.80
N ASP A 300 10.29 -25.58 -1.93
CA ASP A 300 8.85 -25.74 -1.64
C ASP A 300 8.63 -26.32 -0.23
N TYR A 301 7.87 -25.69 0.64
CA TYR A 301 7.59 -26.10 2.01
C TYR A 301 6.22 -26.81 2.16
N GLY A 302 5.71 -27.43 1.12
CA GLY A 302 4.48 -28.23 1.16
C GLY A 302 4.64 -29.62 1.77
N GLY A 303 3.54 -30.28 2.00
CA GLY A 303 3.49 -31.64 2.54
C GLY A 303 2.18 -32.33 2.26
N THR A 304 2.07 -33.58 2.72
CA THR A 304 0.81 -34.34 2.68
C THR A 304 -0.02 -33.99 3.90
N ALA A 305 -1.26 -33.57 3.72
CA ALA A 305 -2.25 -33.41 4.77
C ALA A 305 -3.05 -34.71 4.92
N GLU A 306 -3.13 -35.28 6.11
CA GLU A 306 -3.83 -36.50 6.49
C GLU A 306 -5.06 -36.26 7.34
#